data_a60b1d76811c8451958f0afc717ea5a6
#
_entry.id   a60b1d76811c8451958f0afc717ea5a6
#
_cell.length_a   1.000
_cell.length_b   1.000
_cell.length_c   1.000
_cell.angle_alpha   90.00
_cell.angle_beta   90.00
_cell.angle_gamma   90.00
#
_symmetry.space_group_name_H-M   'P 1'
#
loop_
_entity.id
_entity.type
_entity.pdbx_description
1 polymer ?
#
loop_
_entity_poly.entity_id
_entity_poly.type
_entity_poly.pdbx_seq_one_letter_code
_entity_poly.pdbx_strand_id
1 'polypeptide(L)'
;MKLLVAVDFSGPTDLILRVARRLAKSLDASVWVVHAAEPDPDFVGYDTGPEVVRGQVAKELREEHRSLQRYTDQLREAGVDAKAILVRGSTVEALLAMAEKQGADLIVVGSHGRGMVAEMILGSISQGLIRAGRWPVTVVPVKNQKE
;
A
#
# COMPACT_ATOMS: atom_id res chain seq x y z
N MET A 1 -18.76 5.13 -4.55
CA MET A 1 -17.38 5.66 -4.58
C MET A 1 -16.42 4.57 -4.14
N LYS A 2 -15.25 4.50 -4.74
CA LYS A 2 -14.22 3.53 -4.44
C LYS A 2 -12.92 4.22 -4.07
N LEU A 3 -12.36 3.88 -2.91
CA LEU A 3 -11.08 4.37 -2.43
C LEU A 3 -10.01 3.28 -2.64
N LEU A 4 -8.90 3.65 -3.22
CA LEU A 4 -7.72 2.80 -3.26
C LEU A 4 -6.74 3.30 -2.21
N VAL A 5 -6.38 2.44 -1.27
CA VAL A 5 -5.53 2.79 -0.13
C VAL A 5 -4.23 2.00 -0.22
N ALA A 6 -3.12 2.70 -0.43
CA ALA A 6 -1.80 2.10 -0.55
C ALA A 6 -1.14 1.99 0.82
N VAL A 7 -0.67 0.81 1.15
CA VAL A 7 0.03 0.51 2.41
C VAL A 7 1.34 -0.22 2.17
N ASP A 8 2.31 -0.01 3.04
CA ASP A 8 3.63 -0.65 2.97
C ASP A 8 3.99 -1.44 4.24
N PHE A 9 3.02 -1.63 5.14
CA PHE A 9 3.18 -2.31 6.44
C PHE A 9 4.16 -1.65 7.41
N SER A 10 4.54 -0.41 7.15
CA SER A 10 5.30 0.39 8.11
C SER A 10 4.42 0.88 9.28
N GLY A 11 5.03 1.46 10.32
CA GLY A 11 4.30 2.01 11.46
C GLY A 11 3.15 2.96 11.10
N PRO A 12 3.28 3.82 10.08
CA PRO A 12 2.22 4.71 9.62
C PRO A 12 0.98 4.03 9.03
N THR A 13 1.04 2.75 8.71
CA THR A 13 -0.09 2.02 8.10
C THR A 13 -1.37 2.15 8.91
N ASP A 14 -1.31 2.04 10.23
CA ASP A 14 -2.48 2.18 11.09
C ASP A 14 -3.12 3.56 10.97
N LEU A 15 -2.33 4.60 10.88
CA LEU A 15 -2.83 5.97 10.70
C LEU A 15 -3.51 6.15 9.34
N ILE A 16 -2.90 5.63 8.29
CA ILE A 16 -3.45 5.67 6.91
C ILE A 16 -4.80 4.96 6.88
N LEU A 17 -4.90 3.78 7.47
CA LEU A 17 -6.15 3.02 7.51
C LEU A 17 -7.21 3.69 8.36
N ARG A 18 -6.84 4.37 9.44
CA ARG A 18 -7.77 5.15 10.25
C ARG A 18 -8.38 6.30 9.45
N VAL A 19 -7.59 7.02 8.70
CA VAL A 19 -8.06 8.09 7.82
C VAL A 19 -8.94 7.51 6.69
N ALA A 20 -8.50 6.42 6.07
CA ALA A 20 -9.28 5.74 5.04
C ALA A 20 -10.65 5.28 5.54
N ARG A 21 -10.71 4.75 6.77
CA ARG A 21 -11.97 4.35 7.41
C ARG A 21 -12.92 5.53 7.58
N ARG A 22 -12.39 6.66 8.05
CA ARG A 22 -13.21 7.88 8.24
C ARG A 22 -13.75 8.38 6.90
N LEU A 23 -12.91 8.42 5.88
CA LEU A 23 -13.31 8.83 4.53
C LEU A 23 -14.36 7.87 3.96
N ALA A 24 -14.13 6.56 4.07
CA ALA A 24 -15.05 5.56 3.57
C ALA A 24 -16.43 5.67 4.20
N LYS A 25 -16.50 5.87 5.51
CA LYS A 25 -17.77 6.06 6.21
C LYS A 25 -18.48 7.34 5.83
N SER A 26 -17.73 8.44 5.70
CA SER A 26 -18.30 9.74 5.34
C SER A 26 -18.79 9.81 3.90
N LEU A 27 -18.16 9.07 3.00
CA LEU A 27 -18.45 9.07 1.56
C LEU A 27 -19.30 7.87 1.12
N ASP A 28 -19.66 6.98 2.04
CA ASP A 28 -20.29 5.69 1.72
C ASP A 28 -19.52 4.93 0.64
N ALA A 29 -18.21 4.83 0.85
CA ALA A 29 -17.26 4.27 -0.12
C ALA A 29 -16.81 2.86 0.25
N SER A 30 -16.56 2.04 -0.76
CA SER A 30 -15.79 0.80 -0.61
C SER A 30 -14.30 1.09 -0.68
N VAL A 31 -13.50 0.23 -0.05
CA VAL A 31 -12.04 0.40 0.07
C VAL A 31 -11.32 -0.80 -0.53
N TRP A 32 -10.34 -0.51 -1.36
CA TRP A 32 -9.35 -1.47 -1.82
C TRP A 32 -8.03 -1.18 -1.11
N VAL A 33 -7.62 -2.08 -0.22
CA VAL A 33 -6.32 -1.98 0.46
C VAL A 33 -5.28 -2.67 -0.41
N VAL A 34 -4.31 -1.92 -0.90
CA VAL A 34 -3.34 -2.39 -1.88
C VAL A 34 -1.94 -2.29 -1.31
N HIS A 35 -1.22 -3.40 -1.40
CA HIS A 35 0.22 -3.43 -1.17
C HIS A 35 0.91 -3.83 -2.47
N ALA A 36 1.85 -3.01 -2.94
CA ALA A 36 2.70 -3.34 -4.07
C ALA A 36 3.97 -4.00 -3.54
N ALA A 37 4.07 -5.31 -3.71
CA ALA A 37 5.26 -6.07 -3.36
C ALA A 37 6.37 -5.77 -4.37
N GLU A 38 7.58 -5.61 -3.88
CA GLU A 38 8.74 -5.48 -4.75
C GLU A 38 8.87 -6.70 -5.65
N PRO A 39 9.28 -6.52 -6.93
CA PRO A 39 9.56 -7.65 -7.79
C PRO A 39 10.66 -8.51 -7.19
N ASP A 40 10.64 -9.81 -7.49
CA ASP A 40 11.66 -10.73 -7.04
C ASP A 40 13.05 -10.15 -7.33
N PRO A 41 13.92 -10.04 -6.33
CA PRO A 41 15.28 -9.57 -6.59
C PRO A 41 15.92 -10.48 -7.63
N ASP A 42 16.54 -9.91 -8.66
CA ASP A 42 17.41 -10.66 -9.56
C ASP A 42 18.50 -11.29 -8.70
N PHE A 43 18.32 -12.55 -8.39
CA PHE A 43 19.14 -13.22 -7.42
C PHE A 43 20.50 -13.57 -8.03
N VAL A 44 21.49 -12.78 -7.70
CA VAL A 44 22.90 -13.08 -7.97
C VAL A 44 23.53 -13.59 -6.68
N GLY A 45 23.11 -14.75 -6.23
CA GLY A 45 23.68 -15.38 -5.05
C GLY A 45 24.35 -16.69 -5.41
N TYR A 46 25.63 -16.78 -5.09
CA TYR A 46 26.45 -17.93 -5.47
C TYR A 46 26.19 -19.20 -4.65
N ASP A 47 25.49 -19.16 -3.52
CA ASP A 47 25.45 -20.27 -2.56
C ASP A 47 24.05 -20.77 -2.16
N THR A 48 23.00 -20.20 -2.66
CA THR A 48 21.64 -20.68 -2.38
C THR A 48 20.98 -21.15 -3.66
N GLY A 49 20.61 -22.42 -3.69
CA GLY A 49 19.93 -23.01 -4.85
C GLY A 49 18.59 -22.34 -5.15
N PRO A 50 18.11 -22.41 -6.40
CA PRO A 50 16.84 -21.78 -6.83
C PRO A 50 15.64 -22.17 -5.98
N GLU A 51 15.64 -23.36 -5.40
CA GLU A 51 14.55 -23.88 -4.56
C GLU A 51 14.45 -23.16 -3.22
N VAL A 52 15.60 -22.81 -2.60
CA VAL A 52 15.64 -22.09 -1.32
C VAL A 52 15.12 -20.66 -1.50
N VAL A 53 15.49 -20.02 -2.60
CA VAL A 53 15.05 -18.67 -2.94
C VAL A 53 13.54 -18.64 -3.21
N ARG A 54 13.03 -19.59 -3.98
CA ARG A 54 11.58 -19.71 -4.25
C ARG A 54 10.78 -19.93 -2.98
N GLY A 55 11.29 -20.77 -2.07
CA GLY A 55 10.65 -21.03 -0.78
C GLY A 55 10.61 -19.78 0.10
N GLN A 56 11.68 -19.00 0.13
CA GLN A 56 11.77 -17.77 0.89
C GLN A 56 10.83 -16.67 0.33
N VAL A 57 10.85 -16.47 -0.96
CA VAL A 57 9.94 -15.52 -1.63
C VAL A 57 8.48 -15.89 -1.41
N ALA A 58 8.13 -17.16 -1.55
CA ALA A 58 6.78 -17.63 -1.30
C ALA A 58 6.35 -17.42 0.16
N LYS A 59 7.27 -17.59 1.12
CA LYS A 59 7.03 -17.33 2.54
C LYS A 59 6.77 -15.85 2.79
N GLU A 60 7.61 -14.98 2.25
CA GLU A 60 7.47 -13.52 2.37
C GLU A 60 6.13 -13.04 1.80
N LEU A 61 5.76 -13.51 0.62
CA LEU A 61 4.47 -13.18 0.00
C LEU A 61 3.28 -13.64 0.84
N ARG A 62 3.37 -14.81 1.46
CA ARG A 62 2.31 -15.28 2.36
C ARG A 62 2.19 -14.43 3.61
N GLU A 63 3.30 -13.99 4.18
CA GLU A 63 3.32 -13.10 5.35
C GLU A 63 2.76 -11.71 5.01
N GLU A 64 3.12 -11.16 3.86
CA GLU A 64 2.57 -9.90 3.35
C GLU A 64 1.07 -10.01 3.10
N HIS A 65 0.63 -11.10 2.51
CA HIS A 65 -0.78 -11.35 2.27
C HIS A 65 -1.57 -11.46 3.58
N ARG A 66 -1.04 -12.13 4.59
CA ARG A 66 -1.66 -12.21 5.92
C ARG A 66 -1.78 -10.85 6.58
N SER A 67 -0.73 -10.03 6.51
CA SER A 67 -0.75 -8.68 7.05
C SER A 67 -1.79 -7.82 6.36
N LEU A 68 -1.86 -7.91 5.04
CA LEU A 68 -2.84 -7.20 4.24
C LEU A 68 -4.28 -7.62 4.58
N GLN A 69 -4.53 -8.92 4.75
CA GLN A 69 -5.83 -9.43 5.18
C GLN A 69 -6.21 -8.94 6.57
N ARG A 70 -5.29 -8.96 7.50
CA ARG A 70 -5.53 -8.49 8.87
C ARG A 70 -5.95 -7.02 8.89
N TYR A 71 -5.27 -6.15 8.17
CA TYR A 71 -5.64 -4.75 8.06
C TYR A 71 -6.99 -4.56 7.37
N THR A 72 -7.26 -5.34 6.33
CA THR A 72 -8.53 -5.30 5.62
C THR A 72 -9.68 -5.76 6.52
N ASP A 73 -9.47 -6.81 7.30
CA ASP A 73 -10.47 -7.31 8.26
C ASP A 73 -10.80 -6.27 9.33
N GLN A 74 -9.82 -5.48 9.78
CA GLN A 74 -10.07 -4.37 10.71
C GLN A 74 -11.05 -3.34 10.11
N LEU A 75 -10.92 -3.04 8.83
CA LEU A 75 -11.87 -2.15 8.14
C LEU A 75 -13.27 -2.78 8.05
N ARG A 76 -13.35 -4.06 7.74
CA ARG A 76 -14.62 -4.81 7.67
C ARG A 76 -15.33 -4.86 9.01
N GLU A 77 -14.60 -5.11 10.09
CA GLU A 77 -15.11 -5.11 11.45
C GLU A 77 -15.66 -3.73 11.84
N ALA A 78 -15.12 -2.66 11.27
CA ALA A 78 -15.61 -1.30 11.47
C ALA A 78 -16.81 -0.94 10.56
N GLY A 79 -17.30 -1.88 9.76
CA GLY A 79 -18.47 -1.68 8.89
C GLY A 79 -18.14 -1.11 7.50
N VAL A 80 -16.88 -1.17 7.08
CA VAL A 80 -16.45 -0.72 5.75
C VAL A 80 -16.35 -1.93 4.81
N ASP A 81 -16.91 -1.81 3.60
CA ASP A 81 -16.70 -2.79 2.55
C ASP A 81 -15.26 -2.67 2.04
N ALA A 82 -14.42 -3.61 2.42
CA ALA A 82 -12.99 -3.57 2.14
C ALA A 82 -12.49 -4.86 1.51
N LYS A 83 -11.61 -4.74 0.54
CA LYS A 83 -10.93 -5.84 -0.13
C LYS A 83 -9.42 -5.62 -0.15
N ALA A 84 -8.68 -6.71 -0.11
CA ALA A 84 -7.23 -6.70 -0.12
C ALA A 84 -6.69 -7.07 -1.50
N ILE A 85 -5.70 -6.34 -1.97
CA ILE A 85 -5.00 -6.65 -3.22
C ILE A 85 -3.50 -6.59 -3.00
N LEU A 86 -2.82 -7.68 -3.30
CA LEU A 86 -1.37 -7.74 -3.37
C LEU A 86 -0.95 -7.68 -4.84
N VAL A 87 -0.12 -6.71 -5.20
CA VAL A 87 0.34 -6.48 -6.56
C VAL A 87 1.86 -6.54 -6.61
N ARG A 88 2.40 -7.13 -7.66
CA ARG A 88 3.84 -7.12 -7.96
C ARG A 88 4.16 -6.05 -8.99
N GLY A 89 5.31 -5.41 -8.86
CA GLY A 89 5.85 -4.48 -9.84
C GLY A 89 6.31 -3.16 -9.25
N SER A 90 6.58 -2.19 -10.12
CA SER A 90 6.88 -0.82 -9.71
C SER A 90 5.70 -0.25 -8.92
N THR A 91 5.97 0.28 -7.74
CA THR A 91 4.92 0.66 -6.80
C THR A 91 3.96 1.71 -7.37
N VAL A 92 4.48 2.76 -8.01
CA VAL A 92 3.63 3.82 -8.61
C VAL A 92 2.84 3.27 -9.78
N GLU A 93 3.49 2.58 -10.71
CA GLU A 93 2.84 2.01 -11.89
C GLU A 93 1.80 0.95 -11.50
N ALA A 94 2.13 0.09 -10.54
CA ALA A 94 1.23 -0.94 -10.04
C ALA A 94 -0.02 -0.33 -9.41
N LEU A 95 0.15 0.72 -8.62
CA LEU A 95 -0.98 1.43 -7.99
C LEU A 95 -1.86 2.13 -9.02
N LEU A 96 -1.28 2.78 -10.02
CA LEU A 96 -2.03 3.44 -11.09
C LEU A 96 -2.81 2.41 -11.93
N ALA A 97 -2.18 1.31 -12.28
CA ALA A 97 -2.84 0.22 -13.02
C ALA A 97 -4.00 -0.37 -12.21
N MET A 98 -3.82 -0.53 -10.93
CA MET A 98 -4.87 -1.06 -10.04
C MET A 98 -6.01 -0.06 -9.86
N ALA A 99 -5.71 1.23 -9.72
CA ALA A 99 -6.72 2.27 -9.65
C ALA A 99 -7.61 2.29 -10.90
N GLU A 100 -7.01 2.14 -12.06
CA GLU A 100 -7.74 2.04 -13.32
C GLU A 100 -8.59 0.76 -13.40
N LYS A 101 -7.98 -0.38 -13.11
CA LYS A 101 -8.66 -1.68 -13.15
C LYS A 101 -9.88 -1.75 -12.22
N GLN A 102 -9.77 -1.18 -11.03
CA GLN A 102 -10.84 -1.21 -10.04
C GLN A 102 -11.84 -0.06 -10.18
N GLY A 103 -11.55 0.91 -11.03
CA GLY A 103 -12.38 2.09 -11.16
C GLY A 103 -12.36 2.95 -9.89
N ALA A 104 -11.18 3.17 -9.35
CA ALA A 104 -11.03 3.99 -8.15
C ALA A 104 -11.40 5.45 -8.42
N ASP A 105 -12.01 6.10 -7.45
CA ASP A 105 -12.36 7.52 -7.50
C ASP A 105 -11.34 8.38 -6.79
N LEU A 106 -10.66 7.82 -5.80
CA LEU A 106 -9.70 8.52 -4.96
C LEU A 106 -8.59 7.56 -4.51
N ILE A 107 -7.35 8.03 -4.49
CA ILE A 107 -6.22 7.29 -3.93
C ILE A 107 -5.83 7.90 -2.59
N VAL A 108 -5.65 7.06 -1.58
CA VAL A 108 -5.17 7.45 -0.24
C VAL A 108 -3.80 6.85 -0.01
N VAL A 109 -2.84 7.66 0.34
CA VAL A 109 -1.44 7.26 0.53
C VAL A 109 -0.80 8.04 1.69
N GLY A 110 0.18 7.46 2.35
CA GLY A 110 0.98 8.19 3.34
C GLY A 110 1.94 9.17 2.68
N SER A 111 2.29 10.24 3.38
CA SER A 111 3.28 11.21 2.91
C SER A 111 4.67 10.58 2.74
N HIS A 112 4.95 9.52 3.51
CA HIS A 112 6.21 8.80 3.52
C HIS A 112 5.95 7.30 3.71
N GLY A 113 6.86 6.47 3.16
CA GLY A 113 6.89 5.03 3.38
C GLY A 113 8.20 4.59 4.04
N ARG A 114 8.59 3.35 3.81
CA ARG A 114 9.86 2.82 4.27
C ARG A 114 11.04 3.58 3.67
N GLY A 115 12.13 3.71 4.42
CA GLY A 115 13.37 4.31 3.94
C GLY A 115 13.36 5.83 3.88
N MET A 116 12.49 6.48 4.62
CA MET A 116 12.34 7.92 4.64
C MET A 116 13.58 8.65 5.13
N VAL A 117 13.97 9.70 4.42
CA VAL A 117 14.91 10.70 4.89
C VAL A 117 14.12 11.79 5.61
N ALA A 118 14.53 12.15 6.83
CA ALA A 118 13.80 13.05 7.74
C ALA A 118 13.48 14.45 7.17
N GLU A 119 14.16 14.84 6.10
CA GLU A 119 14.01 16.15 5.47
C GLU A 119 13.07 16.15 4.26
N MET A 120 12.56 14.99 3.83
CA MET A 120 11.66 14.90 2.69
C MET A 120 10.22 15.26 3.11
N ILE A 121 9.62 16.18 2.40
CA ILE A 121 8.23 16.60 2.61
C ILE A 121 7.27 15.54 2.08
N LEU A 122 7.60 14.93 0.95
CA LEU A 122 6.82 13.85 0.34
C LEU A 122 7.72 12.70 -0.10
N GLY A 123 7.26 11.47 0.10
CA GLY A 123 7.94 10.27 -0.41
C GLY A 123 7.78 10.10 -1.92
N SER A 124 8.58 9.19 -2.49
CA SER A 124 8.61 8.94 -3.93
C SER A 124 7.28 8.46 -4.49
N ILE A 125 6.54 7.65 -3.74
CA ILE A 125 5.25 7.10 -4.16
C ILE A 125 4.18 8.19 -4.21
N SER A 126 4.05 8.97 -3.15
CA SER A 126 3.08 10.07 -3.10
C SER A 126 3.37 11.12 -4.18
N GLN A 127 4.64 11.49 -4.39
CA GLN A 127 5.04 12.36 -5.48
C GLN A 127 4.70 11.77 -6.85
N GLY A 128 5.00 10.50 -7.08
CA GLY A 128 4.74 9.83 -8.35
C GLY A 128 3.25 9.77 -8.69
N LEU A 129 2.41 9.51 -7.71
CA LEU A 129 0.95 9.50 -7.88
C LEU A 129 0.41 10.90 -8.22
N ILE A 130 0.89 11.92 -7.53
CA ILE A 130 0.50 13.32 -7.79
C ILE A 130 0.96 13.75 -9.19
N ARG A 131 2.19 13.45 -9.57
CA ARG A 131 2.73 13.79 -10.89
C ARG A 131 2.00 13.12 -12.04
N ALA A 132 1.50 11.90 -11.83
CA ALA A 132 0.71 11.19 -12.83
C ALA A 132 -0.57 11.95 -13.20
N GLY A 133 -1.14 12.72 -12.26
CA GLY A 133 -2.25 13.64 -12.52
C GLY A 133 -3.53 12.97 -13.00
N ARG A 134 -3.74 11.69 -12.68
CA ARG A 134 -4.86 10.90 -13.19
C ARG A 134 -5.99 10.72 -12.18
N TRP A 135 -5.69 10.74 -10.90
CA TRP A 135 -6.66 10.60 -9.81
C TRP A 135 -6.47 11.65 -8.75
N PRO A 136 -7.54 12.05 -8.05
CA PRO A 136 -7.39 12.76 -6.79
C PRO A 136 -6.58 11.92 -5.80
N VAL A 137 -5.63 12.53 -5.11
CA VAL A 137 -4.77 11.85 -4.14
C VAL A 137 -4.91 12.54 -2.80
N THR A 138 -5.34 11.78 -1.79
CA THR A 138 -5.28 12.22 -0.41
C THR A 138 -3.98 11.73 0.20
N VAL A 139 -3.14 12.66 0.62
CA VAL A 139 -1.88 12.36 1.28
C VAL A 139 -2.06 12.49 2.78
N VAL A 140 -1.88 11.39 3.50
CA VAL A 140 -1.97 11.38 4.96
C VAL A 140 -0.61 11.78 5.53
N PRO A 141 -0.52 12.91 6.26
CA PRO A 141 0.75 13.33 6.85
C PRO A 141 1.21 12.32 7.89
N VAL A 142 2.39 11.80 7.67
CA VAL A 142 3.04 10.88 8.58
C VAL A 142 4.21 11.60 9.22
N LYS A 143 4.13 11.83 10.53
CA LYS A 143 5.25 12.39 11.25
C LYS A 143 6.17 11.26 11.69
N ASN A 144 7.49 11.45 11.52
CA ASN A 144 8.45 10.64 12.23
C ASN A 144 8.15 10.81 13.72
N GLN A 145 7.67 9.76 14.34
CA GLN A 145 7.70 9.69 15.79
C GLN A 145 9.17 9.48 16.18
N LYS A 146 9.88 10.58 16.32
CA LYS A 146 11.05 10.55 17.18
C LYS A 146 10.50 10.51 18.60
N GLU A 147 10.63 9.35 19.18
CA GLU A 147 10.49 9.24 20.62
C GLU A 147 11.48 10.16 21.34
#